data_7ec79cbe68f45e7d6034e0747073c556
#
_entry.id   7ec79cbe68f45e7d6034e0747073c556
#
_cell.length_a   1.000
_cell.length_b   1.000
_cell.length_c   1.000
_cell.angle_alpha   90.00
_cell.angle_beta   90.00
_cell.angle_gamma   90.00
#
_symmetry.space_group_name_H-M   'P 1'
#
loop_
_entity.id
_entity.type
_entity.pdbx_description
1 polymer ?
#
loop_
_entity_poly.entity_id
_entity_poly.type
_entity_poly.pdbx_seq_one_letter_code
_entity_poly.pdbx_strand_id
1 'polypeptide(L)'
;MNSYKTYIYLALLTLLGCKGNDGNEPQALTPQIRYEFSGGAGHYNYAPSIIEDQYGIRYGFVCENRDPFKIVDYVYLYKGIPTEKGYVWQPGTQIIEPSETGWDNCHICDPDVREFKTTYKGETYNWIMTYLGVDRWDCNHNQIGLAISKNIEGPYIKFDRNPLVAYEDTTKWGVGQSTTIVKDSTTILLFYTSTTENRPFCMREIKLNDLDNIVLGEERKVPFIGGNSYPAMSDKNIYMVSETRVSPIKEIPTWVGDVCRLAYKPRTEGFFTEEDGWIEIGHAGPEETGFPRNHNPGILTDTKGYMLNDDELVMYFTPAMTGENWLWSYDLYSATFNLKNYFK
;
A
#
# COMPACT_ATOMS: atom_id res chain seq x y z
N MET A 1 69.98 0.92 -13.49
CA MET A 1 69.40 0.49 -14.79
C MET A 1 68.59 -0.73 -14.53
N ASN A 2 67.29 -0.59 -14.27
CA ASN A 2 66.36 -1.73 -14.13
C ASN A 2 65.24 -1.59 -15.17
N SER A 3 65.23 -2.54 -16.08
CA SER A 3 64.34 -2.66 -17.20
C SER A 3 63.00 -3.27 -16.71
N TYR A 4 61.90 -2.54 -16.81
CA TYR A 4 60.55 -3.07 -16.60
C TYR A 4 60.02 -3.64 -17.92
N LYS A 5 59.81 -4.94 -17.95
CA LYS A 5 59.12 -5.61 -19.04
C LYS A 5 57.63 -5.51 -18.83
N THR A 6 56.95 -4.79 -19.70
CA THR A 6 55.48 -4.68 -19.78
C THR A 6 54.96 -5.91 -20.48
N TYR A 7 54.14 -6.76 -19.79
CA TYR A 7 53.39 -7.84 -20.38
C TYR A 7 52.03 -7.35 -20.79
N ILE A 8 51.77 -7.30 -22.10
CA ILE A 8 50.45 -7.05 -22.68
C ILE A 8 49.73 -8.41 -22.73
N TYR A 9 48.68 -8.58 -21.94
CA TYR A 9 47.74 -9.70 -22.06
C TYR A 9 46.67 -9.34 -23.10
N LEU A 10 46.76 -10.00 -24.26
CA LEU A 10 45.71 -9.99 -25.28
C LEU A 10 44.62 -10.96 -24.86
N ALA A 11 43.49 -10.50 -24.32
CA ALA A 11 42.34 -11.32 -24.05
C ALA A 11 41.55 -11.54 -25.36
N LEU A 12 41.62 -12.74 -25.91
CA LEU A 12 40.77 -13.17 -27.02
C LEU A 12 39.36 -13.41 -26.46
N LEU A 13 38.44 -12.50 -26.71
CA LEU A 13 37.00 -12.68 -26.48
C LEU A 13 36.44 -13.56 -27.61
N THR A 14 36.29 -14.87 -27.33
CA THR A 14 35.48 -15.75 -28.16
C THR A 14 34.01 -15.40 -27.94
N LEU A 15 33.42 -14.75 -28.89
CA LEU A 15 31.97 -14.59 -29.01
C LEU A 15 31.33 -15.95 -29.29
N LEU A 16 30.96 -16.66 -28.23
CA LEU A 16 29.99 -17.74 -28.30
C LEU A 16 28.63 -17.11 -28.53
N GLY A 17 28.17 -17.10 -29.77
CA GLY A 17 26.82 -16.74 -30.11
C GLY A 17 25.84 -17.73 -29.46
N CYS A 18 25.24 -17.32 -28.34
CA CYS A 18 24.01 -17.94 -27.87
C CYS A 18 22.93 -17.62 -28.92
N LYS A 19 22.41 -18.65 -29.59
CA LYS A 19 21.18 -18.55 -30.37
C LYS A 19 20.10 -18.06 -29.40
N GLY A 20 19.63 -16.83 -29.63
CA GLY A 20 18.50 -16.29 -28.90
C GLY A 20 17.28 -17.19 -29.11
N ASN A 21 16.71 -17.63 -28.04
CA ASN A 21 15.31 -18.00 -28.01
C ASN A 21 14.56 -16.70 -28.22
N ASP A 22 13.95 -16.51 -29.40
CA ASP A 22 13.00 -15.43 -29.68
C ASP A 22 11.67 -15.72 -28.95
N GLY A 23 11.74 -15.86 -27.62
CA GLY A 23 10.59 -15.71 -26.76
C GLY A 23 10.45 -14.21 -26.51
N ASN A 24 9.45 -13.57 -27.13
CA ASN A 24 9.03 -12.24 -26.76
C ASN A 24 8.65 -12.26 -25.28
N GLU A 25 9.58 -11.91 -24.38
CA GLU A 25 9.21 -11.57 -23.02
C GLU A 25 8.23 -10.39 -23.13
N PRO A 26 7.06 -10.47 -22.47
CA PRO A 26 6.11 -9.39 -22.55
C PRO A 26 6.78 -8.11 -22.04
N GLN A 27 6.70 -7.04 -22.84
CA GLN A 27 7.26 -5.76 -22.47
C GLN A 27 6.57 -5.23 -21.21
N ALA A 28 7.35 -4.70 -20.27
CA ALA A 28 6.82 -4.07 -19.08
C ALA A 28 5.80 -2.95 -19.44
N LEU A 29 4.73 -2.88 -18.67
CA LEU A 29 3.67 -1.89 -18.89
C LEU A 29 4.15 -0.50 -18.47
N THR A 30 3.97 0.48 -19.37
CA THR A 30 4.21 1.89 -19.07
C THR A 30 2.91 2.51 -18.56
N PRO A 31 2.90 3.10 -17.35
CA PRO A 31 1.70 3.68 -16.76
C PRO A 31 1.37 5.06 -17.34
N GLN A 32 0.09 5.44 -17.26
CA GLN A 32 -0.33 6.82 -17.39
C GLN A 32 -0.35 7.45 -16.00
N ILE A 33 0.50 8.47 -15.78
CA ILE A 33 0.60 9.16 -14.49
C ILE A 33 -0.37 10.34 -14.44
N ARG A 34 -1.08 10.49 -13.32
CA ARG A 34 -2.01 11.58 -13.10
C ARG A 34 -1.92 12.10 -11.67
N TYR A 35 -1.94 13.44 -11.52
CA TYR A 35 -2.19 14.12 -10.25
C TYR A 35 -3.67 13.94 -9.85
N GLU A 36 -3.95 13.65 -8.60
CA GLU A 36 -5.30 13.48 -8.10
C GLU A 36 -5.72 14.60 -7.16
N PHE A 37 -5.06 14.75 -6.01
CA PHE A 37 -5.34 15.82 -5.05
C PHE A 37 -4.19 16.07 -4.08
N SER A 38 -4.32 17.20 -3.35
CA SER A 38 -3.43 17.63 -2.27
C SER A 38 -4.25 18.17 -1.10
N GLY A 39 -3.73 18.01 0.11
CA GLY A 39 -4.22 18.71 1.31
C GLY A 39 -3.87 20.20 1.32
N GLY A 40 -3.00 20.66 0.42
CA GLY A 40 -2.55 22.04 0.32
C GLY A 40 -1.22 22.33 1.02
N ALA A 41 -0.86 23.61 1.06
CA ALA A 41 0.45 24.04 1.58
C ALA A 41 0.65 23.64 3.06
N GLY A 42 1.73 22.93 3.35
CA GLY A 42 2.07 22.45 4.69
C GLY A 42 1.31 21.19 5.12
N HIS A 43 0.54 20.59 4.20
CA HIS A 43 -0.10 19.31 4.37
C HIS A 43 0.60 18.24 3.54
N TYR A 44 0.39 16.98 3.92
CA TYR A 44 0.83 15.80 3.19
C TYR A 44 -0.33 14.81 3.08
N ASN A 45 -0.39 14.09 1.96
CA ASN A 45 -1.34 13.00 1.75
C ASN A 45 -0.55 11.75 1.38
N TYR A 46 -0.64 10.68 2.18
CA TYR A 46 0.05 9.42 1.88
C TYR A 46 -0.72 8.21 2.39
N ALA A 47 -0.18 7.01 2.14
CA ALA A 47 -0.77 5.73 2.49
C ALA A 47 -2.23 5.59 2.01
N PRO A 48 -2.49 5.70 0.70
CA PRO A 48 -3.84 5.70 0.17
C PRO A 48 -4.50 4.32 0.18
N SER A 49 -5.74 4.25 0.68
CA SER A 49 -6.69 3.18 0.40
C SER A 49 -7.84 3.77 -0.40
N ILE A 50 -7.90 3.43 -1.69
CA ILE A 50 -8.90 3.98 -2.60
C ILE A 50 -9.84 2.87 -3.05
N ILE A 51 -11.12 3.05 -2.79
CA ILE A 51 -12.18 2.12 -3.22
C ILE A 51 -13.18 2.83 -4.10
N GLU A 52 -13.81 2.08 -4.99
CA GLU A 52 -14.88 2.58 -5.86
C GLU A 52 -16.17 1.81 -5.57
N ASP A 53 -17.28 2.55 -5.40
CA ASP A 53 -18.59 1.94 -5.18
C ASP A 53 -19.28 1.57 -6.50
N GLN A 54 -20.44 0.92 -6.39
CA GLN A 54 -21.25 0.51 -7.54
C GLN A 54 -21.79 1.67 -8.40
N TYR A 55 -21.65 2.92 -7.96
CA TYR A 55 -22.04 4.13 -8.68
C TYR A 55 -20.85 4.83 -9.32
N GLY A 56 -19.64 4.26 -9.22
CA GLY A 56 -18.40 4.82 -9.72
C GLY A 56 -17.85 5.98 -8.86
N ILE A 57 -18.34 6.16 -7.64
CA ILE A 57 -17.81 7.15 -6.72
C ILE A 57 -16.58 6.55 -6.04
N ARG A 58 -15.47 7.30 -6.04
CA ARG A 58 -14.24 6.91 -5.34
C ARG A 58 -14.18 7.52 -3.95
N TYR A 59 -13.77 6.71 -3.00
CA TYR A 59 -13.54 7.10 -1.62
C TYR A 59 -12.07 6.88 -1.31
N GLY A 60 -11.33 7.97 -1.15
CA GLY A 60 -9.89 7.96 -0.87
C GLY A 60 -9.63 8.21 0.61
N PHE A 61 -9.20 7.19 1.31
CA PHE A 61 -8.75 7.29 2.71
C PHE A 61 -7.24 7.43 2.72
N VAL A 62 -6.74 8.47 3.37
CA VAL A 62 -5.31 8.83 3.38
C VAL A 62 -4.87 9.29 4.76
N CYS A 63 -3.57 9.18 5.02
CA CYS A 63 -2.96 9.89 6.14
C CYS A 63 -2.74 11.34 5.76
N GLU A 64 -3.11 12.25 6.66
CA GLU A 64 -2.92 13.69 6.50
C GLU A 64 -2.71 14.35 7.87
N ASN A 65 -1.93 15.42 7.92
CA ASN A 65 -1.83 16.25 9.10
C ASN A 65 -2.98 17.28 9.17
N ARG A 66 -3.54 17.47 10.36
CA ARG A 66 -4.59 18.47 10.59
C ARG A 66 -4.07 19.91 10.56
N ASP A 67 -2.96 20.13 11.26
CA ASP A 67 -2.34 21.45 11.38
C ASP A 67 -1.21 21.60 10.39
N PRO A 68 -1.16 22.64 9.52
CA PRO A 68 -0.07 22.83 8.58
C PRO A 68 1.30 22.83 9.25
N PHE A 69 2.26 22.16 8.62
CA PHE A 69 3.66 22.03 9.06
C PHE A 69 3.85 21.31 10.41
N LYS A 70 2.82 20.59 10.90
CA LYS A 70 2.94 19.68 12.04
C LYS A 70 2.84 18.23 11.58
N ILE A 71 3.77 17.40 12.05
CA ILE A 71 3.79 15.97 11.75
C ILE A 71 2.98 15.24 12.83
N VAL A 72 1.69 15.13 12.61
CA VAL A 72 0.76 14.28 13.38
C VAL A 72 -0.25 13.73 12.39
N ASP A 73 -0.29 12.41 12.26
CA ASP A 73 -1.13 11.75 11.28
C ASP A 73 -2.56 11.55 11.80
N TYR A 74 -3.50 11.88 10.96
CA TYR A 74 -4.92 11.64 11.07
C TYR A 74 -5.40 10.91 9.82
N VAL A 75 -6.54 10.26 9.85
CA VAL A 75 -7.16 9.71 8.64
C VAL A 75 -8.18 10.69 8.08
N TYR A 76 -7.99 11.03 6.82
CA TYR A 76 -8.89 11.87 6.03
C TYR A 76 -9.56 11.07 4.93
N LEU A 77 -10.78 11.45 4.60
CA LEU A 77 -11.56 10.96 3.47
C LEU A 77 -11.69 12.05 2.41
N TYR A 78 -11.30 11.71 1.19
CA TYR A 78 -11.57 12.48 -0.03
C TYR A 78 -12.57 11.71 -0.89
N LYS A 79 -13.59 12.42 -1.40
CA LYS A 79 -14.63 11.81 -2.25
C LYS A 79 -14.45 12.26 -3.69
N GLY A 80 -14.18 11.31 -4.58
CA GLY A 80 -13.99 11.53 -6.01
C GLY A 80 -15.28 11.29 -6.77
N ILE A 81 -15.84 12.34 -7.35
CA ILE A 81 -17.06 12.27 -8.16
C ILE A 81 -16.67 12.05 -9.63
N PRO A 82 -17.21 11.01 -10.32
CA PRO A 82 -16.87 10.75 -11.71
C PRO A 82 -17.38 11.86 -12.63
N THR A 83 -16.59 12.20 -13.65
CA THR A 83 -16.91 13.15 -14.70
C THR A 83 -16.45 12.60 -16.06
N GLU A 84 -16.80 13.25 -17.16
CA GLU A 84 -16.33 12.88 -18.49
C GLU A 84 -14.79 12.91 -18.64
N LYS A 85 -14.10 13.67 -17.77
CA LYS A 85 -12.63 13.84 -17.81
C LYS A 85 -11.88 13.12 -16.68
N GLY A 86 -12.54 12.23 -15.98
CA GLY A 86 -12.01 11.52 -14.81
C GLY A 86 -12.74 11.90 -13.52
N TYR A 87 -12.04 12.19 -12.44
CA TYR A 87 -12.63 12.47 -11.13
C TYR A 87 -12.42 13.92 -10.69
N VAL A 88 -13.44 14.48 -10.03
CA VAL A 88 -13.33 15.72 -9.26
C VAL A 88 -13.36 15.34 -7.79
N TRP A 89 -12.25 15.55 -7.10
CA TRP A 89 -12.13 15.28 -5.67
C TRP A 89 -12.69 16.43 -4.85
N GLN A 90 -13.55 16.09 -3.88
CA GLN A 90 -14.05 17.03 -2.89
C GLN A 90 -12.98 17.28 -1.82
N PRO A 91 -13.03 18.42 -1.09
CA PRO A 91 -12.11 18.67 0.03
C PRO A 91 -12.12 17.52 1.06
N GLY A 92 -10.96 17.22 1.61
CA GLY A 92 -10.79 16.17 2.61
C GLY A 92 -11.55 16.45 3.89
N THR A 93 -12.11 15.41 4.49
CA THR A 93 -12.79 15.44 5.79
C THR A 93 -12.08 14.50 6.75
N GLN A 94 -11.63 14.99 7.90
CA GLN A 94 -11.06 14.15 8.95
C GLN A 94 -12.14 13.21 9.49
N ILE A 95 -11.86 11.90 9.51
CA ILE A 95 -12.83 10.87 9.91
C ILE A 95 -12.41 10.07 11.13
N ILE A 96 -11.12 10.01 11.45
CA ILE A 96 -10.59 9.38 12.67
C ILE A 96 -9.33 10.12 13.10
N GLU A 97 -9.09 10.18 14.41
CA GLU A 97 -7.97 10.90 15.01
C GLU A 97 -7.26 10.06 16.09
N PRO A 98 -6.01 10.39 16.47
CA PRO A 98 -5.34 9.78 17.61
C PRO A 98 -6.21 9.85 18.87
N SER A 99 -6.13 8.83 19.72
CA SER A 99 -6.82 8.84 21.01
C SER A 99 -6.15 9.83 21.97
N GLU A 100 -6.87 10.33 22.96
CA GLU A 100 -6.26 11.20 23.97
C GLU A 100 -5.18 10.47 24.77
N THR A 101 -5.34 9.17 24.96
CA THR A 101 -4.41 8.30 25.69
C THR A 101 -4.40 6.90 25.07
N GLY A 102 -3.38 6.10 25.40
CA GLY A 102 -3.31 4.70 25.01
C GLY A 102 -2.39 4.43 23.82
N TRP A 103 -2.59 3.31 23.18
CA TRP A 103 -1.69 2.71 22.21
C TRP A 103 -1.61 3.48 20.85
N ASP A 104 -2.56 4.34 20.54
CA ASP A 104 -2.68 5.11 19.31
C ASP A 104 -2.81 6.62 19.54
N ASN A 105 -2.15 7.13 20.61
CA ASN A 105 -2.31 8.52 21.02
C ASN A 105 -1.32 9.51 20.36
N CYS A 106 -0.34 9.04 19.59
CA CYS A 106 0.60 9.92 18.87
C CYS A 106 0.22 10.11 17.42
N HIS A 107 0.08 9.01 16.68
CA HIS A 107 -0.27 9.01 15.25
C HIS A 107 -1.24 7.88 14.94
N ILE A 108 -2.10 8.10 13.93
CA ILE A 108 -2.87 7.05 13.27
C ILE A 108 -2.72 7.20 11.76
N CYS A 109 -2.45 6.09 11.06
CA CYS A 109 -2.14 6.12 9.64
C CYS A 109 -2.52 4.80 8.94
N ASP A 110 -2.11 4.63 7.69
CA ASP A 110 -2.30 3.43 6.86
C ASP A 110 -3.73 2.87 6.94
N PRO A 111 -4.75 3.72 6.66
CA PRO A 111 -6.14 3.26 6.69
C PRO A 111 -6.39 2.26 5.56
N ASP A 112 -7.18 1.21 5.85
CA ASP A 112 -7.75 0.37 4.82
C ASP A 112 -9.22 0.10 5.13
N VAL A 113 -10.12 0.46 4.21
CA VAL A 113 -11.57 0.47 4.43
C VAL A 113 -12.26 -0.53 3.54
N ARG A 114 -13.15 -1.35 4.12
CA ARG A 114 -13.94 -2.35 3.38
C ARG A 114 -15.41 -2.36 3.80
N GLU A 115 -16.25 -2.64 2.83
CA GLU A 115 -17.65 -3.02 3.09
C GLU A 115 -17.68 -4.43 3.67
N PHE A 116 -17.94 -4.51 4.96
CA PHE A 116 -18.03 -5.76 5.68
C PHE A 116 -19.04 -5.63 6.80
N LYS A 117 -20.06 -6.51 6.77
CA LYS A 117 -21.11 -6.48 7.77
C LYS A 117 -20.65 -7.19 9.04
N THR A 118 -20.70 -6.46 10.16
CA THR A 118 -20.34 -6.97 11.48
C THR A 118 -21.36 -6.54 12.54
N THR A 119 -21.41 -7.27 13.64
CA THR A 119 -22.19 -6.90 14.84
C THR A 119 -21.22 -6.54 15.98
N TYR A 120 -21.61 -5.56 16.77
CA TYR A 120 -20.87 -5.14 17.95
C TYR A 120 -21.81 -4.52 18.98
N LYS A 121 -21.80 -5.08 20.22
CA LYS A 121 -22.69 -4.63 21.32
C LYS A 121 -24.18 -4.57 20.91
N GLY A 122 -24.63 -5.54 20.10
CA GLY A 122 -26.00 -5.65 19.64
C GLY A 122 -26.36 -4.75 18.44
N GLU A 123 -25.44 -3.91 17.97
CA GLU A 123 -25.63 -3.04 16.80
C GLU A 123 -24.96 -3.65 15.55
N THR A 124 -25.51 -3.30 14.37
CA THR A 124 -24.95 -3.73 13.07
C THR A 124 -24.19 -2.58 12.42
N TYR A 125 -23.00 -2.89 11.91
CA TYR A 125 -22.13 -2.00 11.15
C TYR A 125 -21.85 -2.61 9.78
N ASN A 126 -21.68 -1.77 8.76
CA ASN A 126 -21.49 -2.22 7.37
C ASN A 126 -20.07 -1.98 6.85
N TRP A 127 -19.26 -1.20 7.57
CA TRP A 127 -17.93 -0.80 7.18
C TRP A 127 -16.94 -1.06 8.29
N ILE A 128 -15.80 -1.58 7.91
CA ILE A 128 -14.63 -1.74 8.77
C ILE A 128 -13.49 -0.89 8.21
N MET A 129 -12.63 -0.41 9.11
CA MET A 129 -11.36 0.23 8.80
C MET A 129 -10.29 -0.43 9.65
N THR A 130 -9.25 -0.98 9.04
CA THR A 130 -7.99 -1.24 9.74
C THR A 130 -7.10 -0.03 9.61
N TYR A 131 -6.30 0.27 10.64
CA TYR A 131 -5.40 1.42 10.65
C TYR A 131 -4.18 1.13 11.51
N LEU A 132 -3.07 1.81 11.20
CA LEU A 132 -1.89 1.82 12.05
C LEU A 132 -2.10 2.84 13.18
N GLY A 133 -1.78 2.45 14.40
CA GLY A 133 -1.71 3.36 15.55
C GLY A 133 -0.37 3.24 16.26
N VAL A 134 0.09 4.34 16.86
CA VAL A 134 1.35 4.37 17.59
C VAL A 134 1.25 5.30 18.81
N ASP A 135 1.89 4.89 19.90
CA ASP A 135 1.95 5.61 21.18
C ASP A 135 3.29 6.34 21.40
N ARG A 136 4.13 6.41 20.37
CA ARG A 136 5.49 6.96 20.44
C ARG A 136 5.78 7.91 19.30
N TRP A 137 6.37 9.05 19.59
CA TRP A 137 6.76 10.07 18.61
C TRP A 137 7.96 9.67 17.74
N ASP A 138 8.69 8.61 18.09
CA ASP A 138 9.76 8.05 17.28
C ASP A 138 9.27 7.03 16.23
N CYS A 139 7.94 6.90 16.10
CA CYS A 139 7.27 5.97 15.17
C CYS A 139 7.68 4.50 15.35
N ASN A 140 8.15 4.11 16.53
CA ASN A 140 8.29 2.71 16.95
C ASN A 140 7.02 2.25 17.64
N HIS A 141 6.86 0.93 17.81
CA HIS A 141 5.73 0.29 18.48
C HIS A 141 4.39 0.48 17.72
N ASN A 142 4.45 0.48 16.38
CA ASN A 142 3.25 0.49 15.58
C ASN A 142 2.44 -0.79 15.80
N GLN A 143 1.13 -0.65 15.81
CA GLN A 143 0.16 -1.72 16.01
C GLN A 143 -1.02 -1.50 15.06
N ILE A 144 -1.82 -2.52 14.81
CA ILE A 144 -2.97 -2.44 13.91
C ILE A 144 -4.25 -2.37 14.72
N GLY A 145 -5.04 -1.33 14.50
CA GLY A 145 -6.36 -1.14 15.06
C GLY A 145 -7.49 -1.47 14.11
N LEU A 146 -8.68 -1.52 14.68
CA LEU A 146 -9.95 -1.68 13.98
C LEU A 146 -10.88 -0.54 14.37
N ALA A 147 -11.55 0.06 13.38
CA ALA A 147 -12.69 0.94 13.57
C ALA A 147 -13.86 0.48 12.68
N ILE A 148 -15.07 0.82 13.08
CA ILE A 148 -16.31 0.37 12.43
C ILE A 148 -17.25 1.54 12.16
N SER A 149 -18.03 1.45 11.11
CA SER A 149 -19.05 2.46 10.80
C SER A 149 -20.31 1.85 10.17
N LYS A 150 -21.43 2.54 10.31
CA LYS A 150 -22.68 2.22 9.59
C LYS A 150 -22.64 2.72 8.15
N ASN A 151 -21.87 3.78 7.88
CA ASN A 151 -21.75 4.43 6.58
C ASN A 151 -20.27 4.57 6.17
N ILE A 152 -20.00 4.55 4.88
CA ILE A 152 -18.64 4.69 4.34
C ILE A 152 -17.97 6.01 4.74
N GLU A 153 -18.74 7.09 4.82
CA GLU A 153 -18.25 8.43 5.20
C GLU A 153 -18.15 8.62 6.72
N GLY A 154 -18.43 7.58 7.50
CA GLY A 154 -18.38 7.60 8.96
C GLY A 154 -19.73 7.99 9.63
N PRO A 155 -19.71 8.37 10.92
CA PRO A 155 -18.54 8.37 11.79
C PRO A 155 -17.98 6.95 12.03
N TYR A 156 -16.66 6.85 12.13
CA TYR A 156 -15.98 5.62 12.53
C TYR A 156 -15.78 5.56 14.03
N ILE A 157 -16.11 4.44 14.63
CA ILE A 157 -15.96 4.17 16.07
C ILE A 157 -14.80 3.19 16.23
N LYS A 158 -13.78 3.57 16.97
CA LYS A 158 -12.66 2.68 17.32
C LYS A 158 -13.17 1.51 18.16
N PHE A 159 -12.73 0.31 17.82
CA PHE A 159 -13.03 -0.89 18.59
C PHE A 159 -12.39 -0.81 19.97
N ASP A 160 -13.13 -1.06 21.04
CA ASP A 160 -12.68 -0.82 22.41
C ASP A 160 -11.62 -1.84 22.91
N ARG A 161 -11.47 -2.98 22.23
CA ARG A 161 -10.44 -3.98 22.51
C ARG A 161 -9.25 -3.90 21.54
N ASN A 162 -9.03 -2.73 20.93
CA ASN A 162 -7.82 -2.45 20.17
C ASN A 162 -6.56 -2.51 21.05
N PRO A 163 -5.37 -2.84 20.48
CA PRO A 163 -5.14 -3.10 19.05
C PRO A 163 -5.66 -4.48 18.61
N LEU A 164 -6.11 -4.58 17.36
CA LEU A 164 -6.53 -5.83 16.72
C LEU A 164 -5.34 -6.79 16.53
N VAL A 165 -4.20 -6.25 16.13
CA VAL A 165 -2.91 -6.95 16.08
C VAL A 165 -1.92 -6.15 16.91
N ALA A 166 -1.64 -6.65 18.11
CA ALA A 166 -0.69 -6.04 19.02
C ALA A 166 0.76 -6.41 18.69
N TYR A 167 1.69 -5.56 19.13
CA TYR A 167 3.13 -5.79 19.09
C TYR A 167 3.75 -5.43 20.45
N GLU A 168 4.62 -6.28 20.98
CA GLU A 168 5.09 -6.12 22.38
C GLU A 168 6.41 -5.35 22.50
N ASP A 169 7.31 -5.45 21.49
CA ASP A 169 8.63 -4.83 21.56
C ASP A 169 8.58 -3.34 21.18
N THR A 170 8.55 -2.49 22.21
CA THR A 170 8.49 -1.02 22.07
C THR A 170 9.74 -0.40 21.44
N THR A 171 10.81 -1.16 21.20
CA THR A 171 12.06 -0.69 20.57
C THR A 171 12.10 -0.92 19.07
N LYS A 172 11.10 -1.61 18.52
CA LYS A 172 10.99 -1.95 17.09
C LYS A 172 9.86 -1.17 16.44
N TRP A 173 9.93 -1.10 15.10
CA TRP A 173 8.86 -0.45 14.34
C TRP A 173 7.48 -1.07 14.61
N GLY A 174 7.36 -2.39 14.74
CA GLY A 174 6.12 -3.08 15.08
C GLY A 174 5.43 -3.75 13.89
N VAL A 175 4.11 -3.62 13.81
CA VAL A 175 3.26 -4.13 12.73
C VAL A 175 2.40 -3.01 12.18
N GLY A 176 2.16 -2.99 10.85
CA GLY A 176 1.35 -1.91 10.22
C GLY A 176 1.28 -2.05 8.72
N GLN A 177 0.92 -0.96 8.04
CA GLN A 177 0.71 -0.93 6.58
C GLN A 177 -0.28 -2.03 6.18
N SER A 178 -1.42 -2.03 6.89
CA SER A 178 -2.42 -3.08 6.73
C SER A 178 -3.28 -2.85 5.49
N THR A 179 -3.63 -3.95 4.83
CA THR A 179 -4.67 -3.98 3.81
C THR A 179 -5.53 -5.22 3.97
N THR A 180 -6.77 -5.14 3.52
CA THR A 180 -7.74 -6.22 3.72
C THR A 180 -8.44 -6.61 2.43
N ILE A 181 -8.78 -7.89 2.30
CA ILE A 181 -9.65 -8.43 1.26
C ILE A 181 -10.78 -9.19 1.95
N VAL A 182 -12.01 -8.92 1.62
CA VAL A 182 -13.16 -9.64 2.14
C VAL A 182 -13.22 -11.03 1.51
N LYS A 183 -12.96 -12.07 2.30
CA LYS A 183 -12.97 -13.46 1.82
C LYS A 183 -14.36 -14.00 1.64
N ASP A 184 -15.22 -13.77 2.63
CA ASP A 184 -16.62 -14.17 2.66
C ASP A 184 -17.41 -13.31 3.68
N SER A 185 -18.67 -13.65 3.95
CA SER A 185 -19.54 -12.90 4.86
C SER A 185 -19.11 -12.91 6.34
N THR A 186 -18.12 -13.72 6.70
CA THR A 186 -17.65 -13.88 8.08
C THR A 186 -16.18 -13.51 8.28
N THR A 187 -15.38 -13.51 7.20
CA THR A 187 -13.93 -13.57 7.25
C THR A 187 -13.31 -12.54 6.32
N ILE A 188 -12.29 -11.85 6.81
CA ILE A 188 -11.37 -11.05 6.00
C ILE A 188 -10.00 -11.72 5.95
N LEU A 189 -9.25 -11.41 4.90
CA LEU A 189 -7.80 -11.62 4.83
C LEU A 189 -7.15 -10.29 5.22
N LEU A 190 -6.43 -10.27 6.33
CA LEU A 190 -5.64 -9.12 6.76
C LEU A 190 -4.19 -9.32 6.37
N PHE A 191 -3.66 -8.43 5.56
CA PHE A 191 -2.24 -8.38 5.16
C PHE A 191 -1.54 -7.23 5.87
N TYR A 192 -0.27 -7.39 6.21
CA TYR A 192 0.50 -6.34 6.89
C TYR A 192 2.00 -6.60 6.88
N THR A 193 2.79 -5.54 7.08
CA THR A 193 4.22 -5.62 7.31
C THR A 193 4.49 -5.86 8.81
N SER A 194 5.42 -6.75 9.14
CA SER A 194 5.85 -7.03 10.52
C SER A 194 7.34 -6.75 10.68
N THR A 195 7.78 -6.32 11.87
CA THR A 195 9.21 -6.07 12.19
C THR A 195 9.98 -7.33 12.56
N THR A 196 9.38 -8.50 12.52
CA THR A 196 10.16 -9.72 12.67
C THR A 196 11.30 -9.76 11.66
N GLU A 197 12.27 -10.66 11.80
CA GLU A 197 13.45 -10.72 10.94
C GLU A 197 13.13 -10.53 9.45
N ASN A 198 13.81 -9.58 8.82
CA ASN A 198 13.66 -9.21 7.40
C ASN A 198 12.34 -8.53 7.00
N ARG A 199 11.55 -8.00 7.94
CA ARG A 199 10.27 -7.33 7.70
C ARG A 199 9.38 -8.13 6.74
N PRO A 200 8.95 -9.34 7.10
CA PRO A 200 8.12 -10.13 6.23
C PRO A 200 6.76 -9.46 6.02
N PHE A 201 6.23 -9.64 4.83
CA PHE A 201 4.83 -9.40 4.55
C PHE A 201 4.03 -10.60 5.08
N CYS A 202 3.06 -10.34 5.91
CA CYS A 202 2.29 -11.37 6.62
C CYS A 202 0.82 -11.31 6.24
N MET A 203 0.12 -12.43 6.44
CA MET A 203 -1.33 -12.53 6.29
C MET A 203 -1.93 -13.32 7.47
N ARG A 204 -3.12 -12.89 7.89
CA ARG A 204 -4.02 -13.64 8.80
C ARG A 204 -5.43 -13.72 8.20
N GLU A 205 -6.12 -14.83 8.42
CA GLU A 205 -7.57 -14.89 8.29
C GLU A 205 -8.21 -14.44 9.60
N ILE A 206 -9.13 -13.49 9.55
CA ILE A 206 -9.79 -12.98 10.76
C ILE A 206 -11.30 -13.08 10.60
N LYS A 207 -11.97 -13.75 11.54
CA LYS A 207 -13.44 -13.73 11.60
C LYS A 207 -13.88 -12.49 12.37
N LEU A 208 -14.58 -11.59 11.68
CA LEU A 208 -15.02 -10.29 12.18
C LEU A 208 -16.53 -10.06 12.10
N ASN A 209 -17.32 -11.04 11.66
CA ASN A 209 -18.78 -10.87 11.56
C ASN A 209 -19.48 -10.64 12.92
N ASP A 210 -18.80 -10.95 14.02
CA ASP A 210 -19.21 -10.68 15.40
C ASP A 210 -17.97 -10.20 16.18
N LEU A 211 -17.92 -8.90 16.49
CA LEU A 211 -16.76 -8.31 17.18
C LEU A 211 -16.72 -8.65 18.67
N ASP A 212 -17.81 -9.13 19.26
CA ASP A 212 -17.76 -9.65 20.62
C ASP A 212 -17.01 -10.98 20.69
N ASN A 213 -16.91 -11.70 19.55
CA ASN A 213 -16.29 -13.02 19.40
C ASN A 213 -15.29 -13.08 18.21
N ILE A 214 -14.35 -12.14 18.15
CA ILE A 214 -13.29 -12.12 17.11
C ILE A 214 -12.42 -13.38 17.20
N VAL A 215 -12.11 -13.97 16.04
CA VAL A 215 -11.14 -15.07 15.94
C VAL A 215 -10.00 -14.62 15.02
N LEU A 216 -8.83 -14.40 15.60
CA LEU A 216 -7.58 -14.17 14.89
C LEU A 216 -6.99 -15.51 14.44
N GLY A 217 -6.88 -15.71 13.13
CA GLY A 217 -6.18 -16.86 12.58
C GLY A 217 -4.67 -16.78 12.77
N GLU A 218 -3.99 -17.86 12.43
CA GLU A 218 -2.52 -17.94 12.48
C GLU A 218 -1.87 -16.94 11.53
N GLU A 219 -0.77 -16.31 11.97
CA GLU A 219 0.08 -15.49 11.12
C GLU A 219 0.87 -16.36 10.16
N ARG A 220 0.81 -16.04 8.88
CA ARG A 220 1.56 -16.71 7.82
C ARG A 220 2.34 -15.70 7.01
N LYS A 221 3.61 -15.99 6.74
CA LYS A 221 4.44 -15.17 5.84
C LYS A 221 3.97 -15.35 4.41
N VAL A 222 3.76 -14.25 3.70
CA VAL A 222 3.56 -14.24 2.26
C VAL A 222 4.92 -14.13 1.60
N PRO A 223 5.33 -15.10 0.75
CA PRO A 223 6.61 -15.05 0.04
C PRO A 223 6.60 -13.93 -1.00
N PHE A 224 6.97 -12.72 -0.58
CA PHE A 224 7.02 -11.53 -1.42
C PHE A 224 8.08 -10.56 -0.88
N ILE A 225 8.95 -10.05 -1.76
CA ILE A 225 9.93 -9.02 -1.41
C ILE A 225 9.39 -7.65 -1.81
N GLY A 226 9.18 -6.79 -0.83
CA GLY A 226 8.74 -5.42 -1.02
C GLY A 226 8.44 -4.76 0.32
N GLY A 227 8.46 -3.44 0.35
CA GLY A 227 7.92 -2.64 1.43
C GLY A 227 6.53 -2.13 1.07
N ASN A 228 5.71 -1.78 2.06
CA ASN A 228 4.43 -1.15 1.83
C ASN A 228 3.58 -1.88 0.76
N SER A 229 3.36 -3.18 0.98
CA SER A 229 2.76 -4.04 -0.04
C SER A 229 1.23 -4.02 0.07
N TYR A 230 0.57 -3.87 -1.05
CA TYR A 230 -0.89 -3.83 -1.14
C TYR A 230 -1.39 -4.84 -2.19
N PRO A 231 -2.03 -5.96 -1.78
CA PRO A 231 -2.61 -6.95 -2.68
C PRO A 231 -4.02 -6.57 -3.12
N ALA A 232 -4.38 -7.01 -4.33
CA ALA A 232 -5.75 -7.09 -4.81
C ALA A 232 -5.96 -8.38 -5.61
N MET A 233 -7.20 -8.85 -5.73
CA MET A 233 -7.53 -10.06 -6.48
C MET A 233 -8.53 -9.76 -7.59
N SER A 234 -8.35 -10.44 -8.73
CA SER A 234 -9.38 -10.64 -9.73
C SER A 234 -9.83 -12.11 -9.75
N ASP A 235 -10.71 -12.46 -10.68
CA ASP A 235 -11.09 -13.87 -10.85
C ASP A 235 -9.92 -14.75 -11.30
N LYS A 236 -8.95 -14.20 -12.03
CA LYS A 236 -7.83 -14.94 -12.63
C LYS A 236 -6.51 -14.76 -11.90
N ASN A 237 -6.26 -13.55 -11.39
CA ASN A 237 -4.95 -13.16 -10.91
C ASN A 237 -5.00 -12.57 -9.50
N ILE A 238 -3.84 -12.63 -8.85
CA ILE A 238 -3.52 -11.82 -7.68
C ILE A 238 -2.51 -10.77 -8.13
N TYR A 239 -2.79 -9.52 -7.82
CA TYR A 239 -1.88 -8.40 -8.06
C TYR A 239 -1.28 -7.93 -6.74
N MET A 240 -0.08 -7.40 -6.82
CA MET A 240 0.64 -6.81 -5.69
C MET A 240 1.33 -5.55 -6.14
N VAL A 241 1.02 -4.42 -5.49
CA VAL A 241 1.87 -3.25 -5.59
C VAL A 241 2.73 -3.12 -4.34
N SER A 242 3.96 -2.64 -4.51
CA SER A 242 4.90 -2.47 -3.41
C SER A 242 5.96 -1.46 -3.77
N GLU A 243 6.59 -0.86 -2.78
CA GLU A 243 7.78 -0.06 -3.02
C GLU A 243 9.07 -0.89 -2.93
N THR A 244 10.11 -0.42 -3.63
CA THR A 244 11.45 -0.98 -3.48
C THR A 244 12.04 -0.57 -2.13
N ARG A 245 12.79 -1.49 -1.49
CA ARG A 245 13.33 -1.26 -0.13
C ARG A 245 14.57 -0.37 -0.08
N VAL A 246 15.20 -0.13 -1.21
CA VAL A 246 16.48 0.58 -1.25
C VAL A 246 16.34 1.80 -2.15
N SER A 247 16.32 2.98 -1.54
CA SER A 247 16.50 4.20 -2.31
C SER A 247 18.00 4.44 -2.55
N PRO A 248 18.45 4.62 -3.80
CA PRO A 248 19.82 5.00 -4.11
C PRO A 248 20.12 6.46 -3.74
N ILE A 249 19.11 7.24 -3.38
CA ILE A 249 19.23 8.69 -3.14
C ILE A 249 19.59 8.93 -1.68
N LYS A 250 20.79 9.44 -1.42
CA LYS A 250 21.33 9.61 -0.06
C LYS A 250 20.59 10.66 0.79
N GLU A 251 19.97 11.63 0.15
CA GLU A 251 19.23 12.73 0.79
C GLU A 251 17.83 12.31 1.27
N ILE A 252 17.44 11.07 1.01
CA ILE A 252 16.12 10.53 1.39
C ILE A 252 16.29 9.54 2.53
N PRO A 253 15.34 9.49 3.48
CA PRO A 253 15.32 8.44 4.47
C PRO A 253 15.37 7.04 3.83
N THR A 254 16.24 6.17 4.31
CA THR A 254 16.50 4.84 3.74
C THR A 254 15.29 3.89 3.78
N TRP A 255 14.24 4.26 4.50
CA TRP A 255 13.01 3.49 4.62
C TRP A 255 11.95 3.84 3.55
N VAL A 256 12.21 4.84 2.70
CA VAL A 256 11.30 5.23 1.60
C VAL A 256 11.88 4.77 0.26
N GLY A 257 11.05 4.10 -0.54
CA GLY A 257 11.40 3.66 -1.88
C GLY A 257 11.47 4.80 -2.90
N ASP A 258 12.10 4.53 -4.02
CA ASP A 258 12.12 5.40 -5.20
C ASP A 258 11.14 4.93 -6.29
N VAL A 259 10.74 3.65 -6.25
CA VAL A 259 9.89 3.01 -7.25
C VAL A 259 8.74 2.27 -6.58
N CYS A 260 7.52 2.51 -7.04
CA CYS A 260 6.36 1.68 -6.79
C CYS A 260 6.21 0.68 -7.93
N ARG A 261 6.35 -0.61 -7.66
CA ARG A 261 6.27 -1.68 -8.65
C ARG A 261 4.92 -2.39 -8.61
N LEU A 262 4.54 -2.95 -9.74
CA LEU A 262 3.36 -3.80 -9.92
C LEU A 262 3.80 -5.19 -10.32
N ALA A 263 3.39 -6.20 -9.55
CA ALA A 263 3.59 -7.61 -9.87
C ALA A 263 2.26 -8.37 -9.83
N TYR A 264 2.23 -9.52 -10.47
CA TYR A 264 1.08 -10.42 -10.43
C TYR A 264 1.51 -11.88 -10.35
N LYS A 265 0.55 -12.74 -10.07
CA LYS A 265 0.60 -14.18 -10.31
C LYS A 265 -0.81 -14.76 -10.50
N PRO A 266 -0.93 -15.98 -11.10
CA PRO A 266 -2.22 -16.66 -11.23
C PRO A 266 -2.90 -16.86 -9.86
N ARG A 267 -4.18 -16.59 -9.76
CA ARG A 267 -4.95 -16.77 -8.51
C ARG A 267 -4.94 -18.22 -8.00
N THR A 268 -4.83 -19.19 -8.90
CA THR A 268 -4.74 -20.61 -8.58
C THR A 268 -3.51 -20.97 -7.74
N GLU A 269 -2.46 -20.16 -7.79
CA GLU A 269 -1.25 -20.36 -6.98
C GLU A 269 -1.43 -19.87 -5.54
N GLY A 270 -2.40 -18.97 -5.29
CA GLY A 270 -2.64 -18.39 -3.96
C GLY A 270 -1.51 -17.46 -3.49
N PHE A 271 -1.57 -17.05 -2.22
CA PHE A 271 -0.60 -16.11 -1.63
C PHE A 271 0.69 -16.74 -1.12
N PHE A 272 0.75 -18.06 -0.97
CA PHE A 272 1.81 -18.78 -0.25
C PHE A 272 2.71 -19.62 -1.13
N THR A 273 2.66 -19.43 -2.45
CA THR A 273 3.64 -20.02 -3.37
C THR A 273 4.98 -19.33 -3.22
N GLU A 274 6.03 -19.97 -3.77
CA GLU A 274 7.40 -19.46 -3.71
C GLU A 274 7.51 -18.00 -4.19
N GLU A 275 8.52 -17.30 -3.70
CA GLU A 275 8.74 -15.88 -3.96
C GLU A 275 8.95 -15.56 -5.45
N ASP A 276 9.60 -16.45 -6.18
CA ASP A 276 9.85 -16.36 -7.62
C ASP A 276 8.59 -16.57 -8.48
N GLY A 277 7.45 -16.96 -7.87
CA GLY A 277 6.15 -17.01 -8.55
C GLY A 277 5.56 -15.65 -8.88
N TRP A 278 6.10 -14.54 -8.35
CA TRP A 278 5.64 -13.19 -8.68
C TRP A 278 6.35 -12.64 -9.91
N ILE A 279 5.57 -12.20 -10.88
CA ILE A 279 6.05 -11.61 -12.13
C ILE A 279 5.83 -10.10 -12.07
N GLU A 280 6.90 -9.31 -12.12
CA GLU A 280 6.80 -7.86 -12.26
C GLU A 280 6.36 -7.51 -13.67
N ILE A 281 5.33 -6.65 -13.80
CA ILE A 281 4.72 -6.28 -15.08
C ILE A 281 4.75 -4.79 -15.36
N GLY A 282 5.14 -3.97 -14.38
CA GLY A 282 5.24 -2.53 -14.55
C GLY A 282 5.62 -1.84 -13.25
N HIS A 283 5.94 -0.56 -13.35
CA HIS A 283 6.28 0.26 -12.21
C HIS A 283 5.99 1.75 -12.46
N ALA A 284 5.98 2.53 -11.39
CA ALA A 284 6.01 3.99 -11.39
C ALA A 284 7.25 4.42 -10.58
N GLY A 285 8.25 4.89 -11.28
CA GLY A 285 9.53 5.34 -10.75
C GLY A 285 9.88 6.73 -11.26
N PRO A 286 11.11 7.21 -10.99
CA PRO A 286 11.54 8.55 -11.38
C PRO A 286 11.42 8.85 -12.88
N GLU A 287 11.59 7.84 -13.73
CA GLU A 287 11.50 8.01 -15.18
C GLU A 287 10.06 8.27 -15.65
N GLU A 288 9.07 7.57 -15.06
CA GLU A 288 7.66 7.70 -15.40
C GLU A 288 7.00 8.90 -14.73
N THR A 289 7.39 9.19 -13.49
CA THR A 289 6.71 10.19 -12.64
C THR A 289 7.38 11.57 -12.67
N GLY A 290 8.68 11.63 -12.96
CA GLY A 290 9.50 12.84 -12.82
C GLY A 290 9.85 13.19 -11.36
N PHE A 291 9.47 12.37 -10.39
CA PHE A 291 9.76 12.56 -8.96
C PHE A 291 10.84 11.59 -8.51
N PRO A 292 11.82 12.05 -7.70
CA PRO A 292 12.91 11.20 -7.21
C PRO A 292 12.46 10.13 -6.21
N ARG A 293 11.25 10.24 -5.66
CA ARG A 293 10.66 9.32 -4.67
C ARG A 293 9.24 8.98 -5.05
N ASN A 294 8.89 7.70 -4.93
CA ASN A 294 7.54 7.20 -5.15
C ASN A 294 7.24 6.19 -4.04
N HIS A 295 6.22 6.47 -3.23
CA HIS A 295 6.03 5.87 -1.92
C HIS A 295 4.57 5.45 -1.69
N ASN A 296 4.36 4.50 -0.77
CA ASN A 296 3.06 4.03 -0.29
C ASN A 296 2.05 3.72 -1.42
N PRO A 297 2.32 2.71 -2.28
CA PRO A 297 1.37 2.35 -3.31
C PRO A 297 0.15 1.62 -2.74
N GLY A 298 -1.03 1.94 -3.29
CA GLY A 298 -2.28 1.21 -3.06
C GLY A 298 -2.97 0.91 -4.40
N ILE A 299 -3.78 -0.14 -4.47
CA ILE A 299 -4.55 -0.48 -5.67
C ILE A 299 -5.99 0.03 -5.52
N LEU A 300 -6.53 0.65 -6.58
CA LEU A 300 -7.96 0.89 -6.69
C LEU A 300 -8.71 -0.43 -6.72
N THR A 301 -9.62 -0.62 -5.80
CA THR A 301 -10.43 -1.83 -5.69
C THR A 301 -11.92 -1.50 -5.57
N ASP A 302 -12.77 -2.50 -5.68
CA ASP A 302 -14.13 -2.42 -5.20
C ASP A 302 -14.19 -2.28 -3.66
N THR A 303 -15.38 -2.19 -3.11
CA THR A 303 -15.59 -2.03 -1.66
C THR A 303 -15.14 -3.25 -0.84
N LYS A 304 -14.76 -4.36 -1.47
CA LYS A 304 -14.36 -5.62 -0.81
C LYS A 304 -12.89 -5.98 -1.02
N GLY A 305 -12.13 -5.18 -1.78
CA GLY A 305 -10.70 -5.40 -2.03
C GLY A 305 -10.41 -6.20 -3.30
N TYR A 306 -11.38 -6.29 -4.22
CA TYR A 306 -11.20 -6.94 -5.52
C TYR A 306 -10.99 -5.91 -6.63
N MET A 307 -10.31 -6.34 -7.70
CA MET A 307 -10.15 -5.54 -8.91
C MET A 307 -11.51 -5.18 -9.49
N LEU A 308 -11.66 -3.95 -9.99
CA LEU A 308 -12.89 -3.50 -10.64
C LEU A 308 -13.13 -4.22 -11.98
N ASN A 309 -12.04 -4.55 -12.69
CA ASN A 309 -12.04 -5.29 -13.95
C ASN A 309 -10.66 -5.91 -14.20
N ASP A 310 -10.56 -6.77 -15.24
CA ASP A 310 -9.31 -7.42 -15.64
C ASP A 310 -8.50 -6.63 -16.70
N ASP A 311 -9.03 -5.49 -17.16
CA ASP A 311 -8.49 -4.76 -18.30
C ASP A 311 -7.49 -3.67 -17.90
N GLU A 312 -7.64 -3.14 -16.68
CA GLU A 312 -6.91 -1.98 -16.18
C GLU A 312 -6.64 -2.11 -14.68
N LEU A 313 -5.46 -1.72 -14.26
CA LEU A 313 -5.12 -1.54 -12.84
C LEU A 313 -4.72 -0.09 -12.61
N VAL A 314 -5.34 0.54 -11.62
CA VAL A 314 -4.96 1.86 -11.14
C VAL A 314 -4.24 1.72 -9.81
N MET A 315 -2.97 2.09 -9.79
CA MET A 315 -2.16 2.21 -8.60
C MET A 315 -2.16 3.66 -8.13
N TYR A 316 -2.58 3.92 -6.91
CA TYR A 316 -2.38 5.21 -6.25
C TYR A 316 -1.08 5.18 -5.48
N PHE A 317 -0.38 6.31 -5.45
CA PHE A 317 0.90 6.42 -4.75
C PHE A 317 1.20 7.88 -4.41
N THR A 318 2.20 8.07 -3.57
CA THR A 318 2.61 9.40 -3.11
C THR A 318 4.04 9.68 -3.59
N PRO A 319 4.22 10.50 -4.63
CA PRO A 319 5.56 10.97 -4.99
C PRO A 319 6.01 12.11 -4.10
N ALA A 320 7.32 12.30 -4.00
CA ALA A 320 7.90 13.43 -3.28
C ALA A 320 9.17 13.95 -3.93
N MET A 321 9.43 15.23 -3.67
CA MET A 321 10.72 15.85 -3.96
C MET A 321 11.78 15.48 -2.91
N THR A 322 13.00 15.94 -3.08
CA THR A 322 14.10 15.85 -2.10
C THR A 322 14.30 17.19 -1.39
N GLY A 323 15.15 17.20 -0.35
CA GLY A 323 15.51 18.40 0.40
C GLY A 323 14.70 18.57 1.69
N GLU A 324 14.87 19.69 2.37
CA GLU A 324 14.32 19.92 3.72
C GLU A 324 12.79 19.88 3.78
N ASN A 325 12.12 20.21 2.67
CA ASN A 325 10.66 20.28 2.59
C ASN A 325 10.02 19.07 1.89
N TRP A 326 10.74 17.96 1.80
CA TRP A 326 10.28 16.80 1.04
C TRP A 326 8.90 16.27 1.52
N LEU A 327 8.63 16.27 2.82
CA LEU A 327 7.37 15.78 3.38
C LEU A 327 6.17 16.61 2.91
N TRP A 328 6.33 17.92 2.77
CA TRP A 328 5.27 18.82 2.33
C TRP A 328 5.01 18.82 0.83
N SER A 329 5.68 17.95 0.09
CA SER A 329 5.43 17.68 -1.32
C SER A 329 4.64 16.38 -1.55
N TYR A 330 4.19 15.71 -0.49
CA TYR A 330 3.40 14.50 -0.57
C TYR A 330 1.96 14.82 -1.00
N ASP A 331 1.70 14.67 -2.28
CA ASP A 331 0.37 14.74 -2.89
C ASP A 331 -0.03 13.37 -3.41
N LEU A 332 -1.31 13.15 -3.64
CA LEU A 332 -1.77 11.89 -4.21
C LEU A 332 -1.72 11.91 -5.74
N TYR A 333 -1.14 10.87 -6.31
CA TYR A 333 -1.08 10.58 -7.74
C TYR A 333 -1.60 9.18 -8.03
N SER A 334 -1.94 8.94 -9.29
CA SER A 334 -2.26 7.61 -9.81
C SER A 334 -1.39 7.24 -11.00
N ALA A 335 -1.17 5.93 -11.15
CA ALA A 335 -0.51 5.29 -12.27
C ALA A 335 -1.47 4.23 -12.84
N THR A 336 -1.95 4.44 -14.06
CA THR A 336 -2.90 3.54 -14.72
C THR A 336 -2.16 2.62 -15.69
N PHE A 337 -2.28 1.30 -15.48
CA PHE A 337 -1.68 0.24 -16.29
C PHE A 337 -2.74 -0.45 -17.14
N ASN A 338 -2.53 -0.52 -18.46
CA ASN A 338 -3.42 -1.25 -19.37
C ASN A 338 -3.05 -2.73 -19.41
N LEU A 339 -3.79 -3.56 -18.69
CA LEU A 339 -3.55 -5.01 -18.57
C LEU A 339 -3.95 -5.80 -19.81
N LYS A 340 -4.89 -5.30 -20.65
CA LYS A 340 -5.32 -5.96 -21.90
C LYS A 340 -4.16 -6.29 -22.83
N ASN A 341 -3.15 -5.43 -22.84
CA ASN A 341 -2.01 -5.59 -23.73
C ASN A 341 -0.99 -6.61 -23.21
N TYR A 342 -1.03 -6.92 -21.93
CA TYR A 342 -0.12 -7.86 -21.28
C TYR A 342 -0.61 -9.32 -21.34
N PHE A 343 -1.90 -9.55 -21.14
CA PHE A 343 -2.51 -10.87 -21.05
C PHE A 343 -3.18 -11.34 -22.38
N LYS A 344 -2.65 -10.90 -23.53
CA LYS A 344 -3.14 -11.32 -24.87
C LYS A 344 -2.69 -12.71 -25.24
#